data_9cd848898ec448369540d5a0e3215fc8
#
_entry.id   9cd848898ec448369540d5a0e3215fc8
#
_cell.length_a   1.000
_cell.length_b   1.000
_cell.length_c   1.000
_cell.angle_alpha   90.00
_cell.angle_beta   90.00
_cell.angle_gamma   90.00
#
_symmetry.space_group_name_H-M   'P 1'
#
loop_
_entity.id
_entity.type
_entity.pdbx_description
1 polymer ?
#
loop_
_entity_poly.entity_id
_entity_poly.type
_entity_poly.pdbx_seq_one_letter_code
_entity_poly.pdbx_strand_id
1 'polypeptide(L)'
;MKICFLDGIKIPYTSKDINSNKIRGAENILINLSSEFANLNHDVTIYNNCDNDEVINNVTWKNINSINDKPYYDLAISNNDIRLLDNVISSNKVAISHSIQSLEKFFRKKQFISYLKNKPKIVTLGNYHDKNRNYLIKIFGSFKINWAVDQIFIDTEIKLNNNSCNAIFTSHSDRNLDLLIDIWKKYIFPKNINKKLYITPYNKSLEQFNIHNRKFEDKKNLLNDLSNSRVLLIPGHK
;
A
#
# COMPACT_ATOMS: atom_id res chain seq x y z
N MET A 1 13.09 14.46 -17.09
CA MET A 1 13.87 13.28 -16.71
C MET A 1 13.13 12.03 -17.15
N LYS A 2 13.86 10.97 -17.48
CA LYS A 2 13.28 9.63 -17.69
C LYS A 2 13.26 8.87 -16.35
N ILE A 3 12.08 8.50 -15.90
CA ILE A 3 11.86 7.84 -14.60
C ILE A 3 11.18 6.50 -14.82
N CYS A 4 11.67 5.44 -14.19
CA CYS A 4 10.95 4.19 -14.18
C CYS A 4 10.59 3.71 -12.78
N PHE A 5 9.43 3.10 -12.69
CA PHE A 5 8.96 2.34 -11.53
C PHE A 5 8.94 0.85 -11.86
N LEU A 6 9.35 0.04 -10.92
CA LEU A 6 9.48 -1.41 -11.07
C LEU A 6 8.70 -2.10 -9.95
N ASP A 7 7.67 -2.85 -10.30
CA ASP A 7 6.84 -3.59 -9.36
C ASP A 7 6.65 -5.04 -9.80
N GLY A 8 7.06 -5.97 -8.97
CA GLY A 8 6.99 -7.41 -9.23
C GLY A 8 5.73 -8.09 -8.67
N ILE A 9 4.69 -7.34 -8.31
CA ILE A 9 3.44 -7.96 -7.83
C ILE A 9 2.79 -8.78 -8.94
N LYS A 10 2.27 -9.96 -8.58
CA LYS A 10 1.70 -10.90 -9.56
C LYS A 10 0.34 -10.46 -10.13
N ILE A 11 -0.39 -9.64 -9.39
CA ILE A 11 -1.71 -9.16 -9.80
C ILE A 11 -1.50 -8.07 -10.85
N PRO A 12 -2.06 -8.22 -12.08
CA PRO A 12 -1.99 -7.17 -13.08
C PRO A 12 -2.81 -5.96 -12.65
N TYR A 13 -2.25 -4.77 -12.82
CA TYR A 13 -2.94 -3.52 -12.54
C TYR A 13 -2.37 -2.35 -13.37
N THR A 14 -3.20 -1.33 -13.55
CA THR A 14 -2.83 -0.03 -14.11
C THR A 14 -3.52 1.09 -13.32
N SER A 15 -3.39 2.35 -13.74
CA SER A 15 -4.11 3.46 -13.11
C SER A 15 -5.64 3.37 -13.27
N LYS A 16 -6.15 2.56 -14.21
CA LYS A 16 -7.60 2.27 -14.34
C LYS A 16 -8.16 1.55 -13.12
N ASP A 17 -7.31 0.81 -12.41
CA ASP A 17 -7.71 0.01 -11.25
C ASP A 17 -7.68 0.78 -9.93
N ILE A 18 -7.38 2.09 -9.92
CA ILE A 18 -7.19 2.90 -8.71
C ILE A 18 -8.36 2.85 -7.72
N ASN A 19 -9.58 2.65 -8.22
CA ASN A 19 -10.79 2.52 -7.42
C ASN A 19 -11.28 1.07 -7.33
N SER A 20 -10.48 0.11 -7.77
CA SER A 20 -10.83 -1.30 -7.72
C SER A 20 -10.34 -1.97 -6.44
N ASN A 21 -10.99 -3.08 -6.06
CA ASN A 21 -10.56 -3.91 -4.94
C ASN A 21 -9.29 -4.74 -5.23
N LYS A 22 -8.75 -4.65 -6.46
CA LYS A 22 -7.58 -5.42 -6.88
C LYS A 22 -6.29 -4.85 -6.31
N ILE A 23 -6.20 -3.51 -6.19
CA ILE A 23 -4.98 -2.84 -5.74
C ILE A 23 -4.98 -2.62 -4.24
N ARG A 24 -3.79 -2.66 -3.66
CA ARG A 24 -3.52 -2.42 -2.25
C ARG A 24 -2.85 -1.06 -2.07
N GLY A 25 -2.56 -0.68 -0.84
CA GLY A 25 -1.92 0.60 -0.54
C GLY A 25 -0.58 0.84 -1.24
N ALA A 26 0.23 -0.22 -1.45
CA ALA A 26 1.53 -0.09 -2.10
C ALA A 26 1.39 0.25 -3.59
N GLU A 27 0.49 -0.42 -4.30
CA GLU A 27 0.20 -0.17 -5.72
C GLU A 27 -0.45 1.21 -5.90
N ASN A 28 -1.37 1.57 -4.99
CA ASN A 28 -2.00 2.89 -5.01
C ASN A 28 -0.98 4.03 -4.86
N ILE A 29 0.01 3.89 -3.97
CA ILE A 29 1.10 4.85 -3.85
C ILE A 29 1.89 4.96 -5.15
N LEU A 30 2.20 3.83 -5.78
CA LEU A 30 2.97 3.80 -7.02
C LEU A 30 2.21 4.49 -8.16
N ILE A 31 0.90 4.23 -8.30
CA ILE A 31 0.04 4.91 -9.28
C ILE A 31 0.03 6.42 -9.06
N ASN A 32 -0.25 6.86 -7.83
CA ASN A 32 -0.33 8.29 -7.54
C ASN A 32 1.03 8.98 -7.75
N LEU A 33 2.12 8.38 -7.26
CA LEU A 33 3.45 8.95 -7.39
C LEU A 33 3.89 9.07 -8.85
N SER A 34 3.61 8.04 -9.67
CA SER A 34 3.93 8.07 -11.10
C SER A 34 3.12 9.13 -11.86
N SER A 35 1.84 9.27 -11.51
CA SER A 35 0.97 10.30 -12.09
C SER A 35 1.49 11.71 -11.75
N GLU A 36 1.91 11.95 -10.51
CA GLU A 36 2.47 13.25 -10.10
C GLU A 36 3.79 13.56 -10.82
N PHE A 37 4.66 12.58 -11.02
CA PHE A 37 5.86 12.81 -11.82
C PHE A 37 5.53 13.11 -13.29
N ALA A 38 4.52 12.45 -13.86
CA ALA A 38 4.06 12.77 -15.22
C ALA A 38 3.44 14.18 -15.31
N ASN A 39 2.68 14.60 -14.29
CA ASN A 39 2.15 15.98 -14.18
C ASN A 39 3.25 17.02 -14.09
N LEU A 40 4.41 16.68 -13.54
CA LEU A 40 5.61 17.50 -13.50
C LEU A 40 6.44 17.43 -14.81
N ASN A 41 5.86 16.93 -15.90
CA ASN A 41 6.47 16.78 -17.22
C ASN A 41 7.70 15.87 -17.24
N HIS A 42 7.74 14.83 -16.44
CA HIS A 42 8.73 13.77 -16.56
C HIS A 42 8.22 12.67 -17.49
N ASP A 43 9.14 12.01 -18.20
CA ASP A 43 8.87 10.81 -19.00
C ASP A 43 8.83 9.61 -18.03
N VAL A 44 7.63 9.11 -17.75
CA VAL A 44 7.41 8.08 -16.71
C VAL A 44 6.99 6.77 -17.31
N THR A 45 7.73 5.71 -16.99
CA THR A 45 7.40 4.34 -17.33
C THR A 45 7.21 3.48 -16.07
N ILE A 46 6.13 2.70 -16.01
CA ILE A 46 5.92 1.69 -14.99
C ILE A 46 6.08 0.30 -15.63
N TYR A 47 6.93 -0.51 -15.03
CA TYR A 47 7.06 -1.93 -15.34
C TYR A 47 6.42 -2.75 -14.23
N ASN A 48 5.33 -3.42 -14.54
CA ASN A 48 4.64 -4.37 -13.65
C ASN A 48 4.10 -5.56 -14.44
N ASN A 49 3.25 -6.39 -13.87
CA ASN A 49 2.62 -7.50 -14.56
C ASN A 49 1.32 -7.09 -15.30
N CYS A 50 1.25 -5.87 -15.87
CA CYS A 50 0.09 -5.47 -16.69
C CYS A 50 -0.08 -6.40 -17.90
N ASP A 51 -1.33 -6.56 -18.31
CA ASP A 51 -1.67 -7.49 -19.41
C ASP A 51 -1.19 -6.97 -20.77
N ASN A 52 -1.24 -5.64 -20.96
CA ASN A 52 -0.86 -4.98 -22.22
C ASN A 52 -0.03 -3.73 -21.94
N ASP A 53 0.86 -3.41 -22.86
CA ASP A 53 1.57 -2.14 -22.88
C ASP A 53 0.59 -1.03 -23.29
N GLU A 54 0.46 0.02 -22.50
CA GLU A 54 -0.46 1.13 -22.76
C GLU A 54 0.03 2.45 -22.14
N VAL A 55 -0.48 3.57 -22.65
CA VAL A 55 -0.24 4.88 -22.08
C VAL A 55 -1.53 5.41 -21.46
N ILE A 56 -1.50 5.70 -20.16
CA ILE A 56 -2.66 6.22 -19.41
C ILE A 56 -2.20 7.44 -18.63
N ASN A 57 -2.86 8.58 -18.84
CA ASN A 57 -2.55 9.84 -18.15
C ASN A 57 -1.06 10.22 -18.22
N ASN A 58 -0.46 10.14 -19.40
CA ASN A 58 0.96 10.41 -19.67
C ASN A 58 1.95 9.48 -18.93
N VAL A 59 1.50 8.37 -18.37
CA VAL A 59 2.33 7.31 -17.81
C VAL A 59 2.32 6.11 -18.76
N THR A 60 3.49 5.65 -19.15
CA THR A 60 3.66 4.45 -19.97
C THR A 60 3.68 3.22 -19.08
N TRP A 61 2.74 2.31 -19.28
CA TRP A 61 2.66 1.02 -18.59
C TRP A 61 3.22 -0.07 -19.48
N LYS A 62 4.10 -0.90 -18.95
CA LYS A 62 4.74 -2.01 -19.69
C LYS A 62 4.80 -3.27 -18.85
N ASN A 63 4.68 -4.41 -19.51
CA ASN A 63 4.88 -5.67 -18.82
C ASN A 63 6.34 -5.81 -18.35
N ILE A 64 6.55 -6.18 -17.10
CA ILE A 64 7.89 -6.29 -16.51
C ILE A 64 8.73 -7.38 -17.19
N ASN A 65 8.09 -8.40 -17.76
CA ASN A 65 8.76 -9.47 -18.49
C ASN A 65 9.18 -9.04 -19.91
N SER A 66 8.71 -7.90 -20.41
CA SER A 66 9.11 -7.34 -21.70
C SER A 66 10.40 -6.51 -21.64
N ILE A 67 11.02 -6.38 -20.47
CA ILE A 67 12.27 -5.61 -20.33
C ILE A 67 13.41 -6.36 -21.03
N ASN A 68 13.80 -5.84 -22.19
CA ASN A 68 14.96 -6.28 -22.93
C ASN A 68 16.06 -5.21 -22.88
N ASP A 69 17.32 -5.60 -23.05
CA ASP A 69 18.48 -4.72 -23.26
C ASP A 69 18.73 -3.66 -22.17
N LYS A 70 18.19 -3.85 -20.96
CA LYS A 70 18.38 -2.98 -19.80
C LYS A 70 18.29 -1.48 -20.15
N PRO A 71 17.10 -0.96 -20.39
CA PRO A 71 16.91 0.43 -20.76
C PRO A 71 17.47 1.40 -19.72
N TYR A 72 17.93 2.57 -20.19
CA TYR A 72 18.49 3.63 -19.33
C TYR A 72 17.43 4.59 -18.85
N TYR A 73 17.51 4.93 -17.56
CA TYR A 73 16.68 5.91 -16.87
C TYR A 73 17.53 6.84 -16.00
N ASP A 74 17.11 8.07 -15.84
CA ASP A 74 17.73 9.02 -14.89
C ASP A 74 17.47 8.62 -13.44
N LEU A 75 16.27 8.06 -13.18
CA LEU A 75 15.84 7.57 -11.88
C LEU A 75 15.10 6.24 -12.02
N ALA A 76 15.53 5.23 -11.29
CA ALA A 76 14.85 3.94 -11.20
C ALA A 76 14.37 3.71 -9.76
N ILE A 77 13.08 3.40 -9.61
CA ILE A 77 12.41 3.21 -8.32
C ILE A 77 11.85 1.79 -8.26
N SER A 78 12.35 0.95 -7.36
CA SER A 78 11.78 -0.38 -7.13
C SER A 78 10.80 -0.38 -5.97
N ASN A 79 9.67 -1.07 -6.15
CA ASN A 79 8.64 -1.27 -5.14
C ASN A 79 8.85 -2.64 -4.45
N ASN A 80 9.19 -2.63 -3.16
CA ASN A 80 9.37 -3.81 -2.29
C ASN A 80 10.44 -4.84 -2.69
N ASP A 81 10.99 -4.79 -3.91
CA ASP A 81 11.96 -5.77 -4.40
C ASP A 81 13.14 -5.11 -5.14
N ILE A 82 14.27 -5.04 -4.46
CA ILE A 82 15.50 -4.41 -4.98
C ILE A 82 16.05 -5.16 -6.21
N ARG A 83 15.78 -6.46 -6.36
CA ARG A 83 16.26 -7.27 -7.50
C ARG A 83 15.75 -6.73 -8.84
N LEU A 84 14.60 -6.08 -8.84
CA LEU A 84 14.04 -5.49 -10.05
C LEU A 84 14.94 -4.41 -10.66
N LEU A 85 15.76 -3.75 -9.84
CA LEU A 85 16.76 -2.78 -10.30
C LEU A 85 17.88 -3.41 -11.17
N ASP A 86 18.03 -4.72 -11.15
CA ASP A 86 18.98 -5.43 -12.02
C ASP A 86 18.57 -5.40 -13.50
N ASN A 87 17.31 -5.10 -13.78
CA ASN A 87 16.72 -5.11 -15.12
C ASN A 87 16.91 -3.79 -15.86
N VAL A 88 17.40 -2.74 -15.21
CA VAL A 88 17.56 -1.40 -15.82
C VAL A 88 18.91 -0.78 -15.48
N ILE A 89 19.35 0.14 -16.32
CA ILE A 89 20.50 1.02 -16.05
C ILE A 89 19.96 2.36 -15.57
N SER A 90 20.49 2.88 -14.47
CA SER A 90 20.08 4.18 -13.98
C SER A 90 21.21 4.87 -13.20
N SER A 91 21.27 6.21 -13.34
CA SER A 91 22.18 7.06 -12.58
C SER A 91 21.78 7.13 -11.10
N ASN A 92 20.48 7.11 -10.82
CA ASN A 92 19.95 7.17 -9.46
C ASN A 92 18.99 6.01 -9.21
N LYS A 93 19.24 5.26 -8.16
CA LYS A 93 18.43 4.09 -7.79
C LYS A 93 17.84 4.25 -6.42
N VAL A 94 16.54 3.98 -6.30
CA VAL A 94 15.76 4.10 -5.08
C VAL A 94 14.95 2.82 -4.85
N ALA A 95 14.84 2.40 -3.61
CA ALA A 95 13.97 1.29 -3.24
C ALA A 95 12.97 1.74 -2.17
N ILE A 96 11.68 1.64 -2.49
CA ILE A 96 10.58 1.87 -1.56
C ILE A 96 10.22 0.53 -0.91
N SER A 97 10.14 0.50 0.41
CA SER A 97 9.70 -0.69 1.14
C SER A 97 8.59 -0.33 2.11
N HIS A 98 7.43 -0.96 1.95
CA HIS A 98 6.24 -0.71 2.74
C HIS A 98 6.23 -1.45 4.10
N SER A 99 7.25 -2.23 4.38
CA SER A 99 7.40 -2.94 5.64
C SER A 99 8.81 -2.84 6.21
N ILE A 100 8.93 -2.93 7.52
CA ILE A 100 10.24 -3.09 8.17
C ILE A 100 10.78 -4.46 7.78
N GLN A 101 11.91 -4.47 7.08
CA GLN A 101 12.59 -5.71 6.73
C GLN A 101 13.68 -6.00 7.76
N SER A 102 13.62 -7.19 8.37
CA SER A 102 14.76 -7.73 9.10
C SER A 102 15.86 -8.15 8.12
N LEU A 103 17.11 -8.22 8.59
CA LEU A 103 18.21 -8.74 7.79
C LEU A 103 17.95 -10.17 7.31
N GLU A 104 17.43 -11.03 8.18
CA GLU A 104 17.04 -12.39 7.82
C GLU A 104 16.08 -12.42 6.63
N LYS A 105 15.00 -11.60 6.68
CA LYS A 105 14.03 -11.50 5.58
C LYS A 105 14.67 -10.99 4.30
N PHE A 106 15.62 -10.07 4.42
CA PHE A 106 16.36 -9.51 3.31
C PHE A 106 17.22 -10.57 2.61
N PHE A 107 17.97 -11.37 3.39
CA PHE A 107 18.74 -12.49 2.87
C PHE A 107 17.83 -13.60 2.29
N ARG A 108 16.80 -14.00 3.02
CA ARG A 108 15.85 -15.02 2.56
C ARG A 108 15.21 -14.67 1.22
N LYS A 109 14.92 -13.39 0.98
CA LYS A 109 14.39 -12.89 -0.29
C LYS A 109 15.46 -12.71 -1.38
N LYS A 110 16.72 -13.09 -1.12
CA LYS A 110 17.86 -12.99 -2.05
C LYS A 110 18.09 -11.57 -2.58
N GLN A 111 17.77 -10.54 -1.78
CA GLN A 111 17.91 -9.13 -2.22
C GLN A 111 19.31 -8.56 -1.96
N PHE A 112 20.12 -9.22 -1.16
CA PHE A 112 21.40 -8.69 -0.69
C PHE A 112 22.41 -8.45 -1.83
N ILE A 113 22.53 -9.37 -2.77
CA ILE A 113 23.46 -9.22 -3.91
C ILE A 113 23.05 -8.03 -4.78
N SER A 114 21.76 -7.95 -5.14
CA SER A 114 21.24 -6.83 -5.92
C SER A 114 21.36 -5.48 -5.17
N TYR A 115 21.24 -5.52 -3.85
CA TYR A 115 21.45 -4.34 -3.00
C TYR A 115 22.89 -3.81 -3.07
N LEU A 116 23.89 -4.69 -2.92
CA LEU A 116 25.30 -4.30 -3.05
C LEU A 116 25.66 -3.82 -4.45
N LYS A 117 25.10 -4.46 -5.47
CA LYS A 117 25.35 -4.13 -6.88
C LYS A 117 24.72 -2.79 -7.26
N ASN A 118 23.47 -2.57 -6.89
CA ASN A 118 22.70 -1.39 -7.31
C ASN A 118 22.87 -0.20 -6.38
N LYS A 119 23.30 -0.40 -5.12
CA LYS A 119 23.50 0.61 -4.09
C LYS A 119 22.32 1.60 -3.96
N PRO A 120 21.05 1.14 -3.91
CA PRO A 120 19.92 2.03 -3.91
C PRO A 120 19.81 2.79 -2.59
N LYS A 121 19.34 4.03 -2.66
CA LYS A 121 18.86 4.75 -1.48
C LYS A 121 17.52 4.18 -1.07
N ILE A 122 17.32 4.00 0.23
CA ILE A 122 16.10 3.37 0.76
C ILE A 122 15.10 4.43 1.18
N VAL A 123 13.88 4.34 0.71
CA VAL A 123 12.78 5.16 1.20
C VAL A 123 12.15 4.49 2.43
N THR A 124 12.12 5.22 3.54
CA THR A 124 11.45 4.82 4.79
C THR A 124 10.19 5.65 4.99
N LEU A 125 9.12 4.99 5.43
CA LEU A 125 7.78 5.57 5.52
C LEU A 125 7.47 6.00 6.96
N GLY A 126 8.09 7.12 7.37
CA GLY A 126 7.92 7.68 8.69
C GLY A 126 8.99 7.30 9.71
N ASN A 127 8.92 7.94 10.89
CA ASN A 127 9.93 7.84 11.95
C ASN A 127 10.10 6.43 12.51
N TYR A 128 8.98 5.75 12.77
CA TYR A 128 9.01 4.39 13.32
C TYR A 128 9.69 3.42 12.34
N HIS A 129 9.34 3.51 11.06
CA HIS A 129 9.93 2.70 10.01
C HIS A 129 11.43 2.95 9.87
N ASP A 130 11.84 4.22 9.91
CA ASP A 130 13.25 4.58 9.80
C ASP A 130 14.07 4.11 11.01
N LYS A 131 13.57 4.30 12.23
CA LYS A 131 14.27 3.91 13.46
C LYS A 131 14.41 2.39 13.59
N ASN A 132 13.41 1.61 13.17
CA ASN A 132 13.39 0.16 13.35
C ASN A 132 13.97 -0.63 12.17
N ARG A 133 14.36 0.04 11.09
CA ARG A 133 15.04 -0.62 9.98
C ARG A 133 16.52 -0.82 10.31
N ASN A 134 17.02 -2.02 10.05
CA ASN A 134 18.43 -2.35 10.30
C ASN A 134 19.36 -1.39 9.54
N TYR A 135 20.41 -0.93 10.21
CA TYR A 135 21.40 0.00 9.67
C TYR A 135 22.06 -0.52 8.37
N LEU A 136 22.38 -1.81 8.31
CA LEU A 136 23.02 -2.42 7.13
C LEU A 136 22.17 -2.31 5.86
N ILE A 137 20.84 -2.15 5.99
CA ILE A 137 19.95 -1.95 4.85
C ILE A 137 19.92 -0.48 4.41
N LYS A 138 20.55 0.42 5.13
CA LYS A 138 20.58 1.87 4.84
C LYS A 138 21.98 2.41 4.54
N ILE A 139 23.01 1.57 4.40
CA ILE A 139 24.41 2.01 4.25
C ILE A 139 24.66 2.88 3.01
N PHE A 140 23.84 2.73 1.96
CA PHE A 140 23.93 3.57 0.75
C PHE A 140 23.06 4.83 0.83
N GLY A 141 22.50 5.11 2.00
CA GLY A 141 21.64 6.25 2.29
C GLY A 141 20.18 5.89 2.37
N SER A 142 19.42 6.78 3.01
CA SER A 142 17.96 6.67 3.10
C SER A 142 17.29 8.03 3.05
N PHE A 143 16.03 8.04 2.59
CA PHE A 143 15.14 9.18 2.67
C PHE A 143 13.93 8.80 3.52
N LYS A 144 13.54 9.69 4.40
CA LYS A 144 12.30 9.55 5.13
C LYS A 144 11.21 10.35 4.44
N ILE A 145 10.18 9.65 3.99
CA ILE A 145 8.98 10.25 3.39
C ILE A 145 7.79 9.80 4.24
N ASN A 146 7.03 10.75 4.76
CA ASN A 146 5.81 10.40 5.49
C ASN A 146 4.72 9.96 4.51
N TRP A 147 3.82 9.10 4.99
CA TRP A 147 2.63 8.73 4.24
C TRP A 147 1.81 9.97 3.91
N ALA A 148 1.37 10.04 2.67
CA ALA A 148 0.36 11.01 2.26
C ALA A 148 -1.04 10.44 2.49
N VAL A 149 -1.97 11.32 2.80
CA VAL A 149 -3.40 11.03 2.91
C VAL A 149 -4.09 11.74 1.77
N ASP A 150 -5.06 11.07 1.16
CA ASP A 150 -5.84 11.65 0.07
C ASP A 150 -6.56 12.91 0.54
N GLN A 151 -6.59 13.94 -0.31
CA GLN A 151 -7.14 15.26 0.01
C GLN A 151 -8.59 15.20 0.51
N ILE A 152 -9.39 14.24 0.02
CA ILE A 152 -10.77 14.05 0.47
C ILE A 152 -10.88 13.81 1.97
N PHE A 153 -9.88 13.15 2.61
CA PHE A 153 -9.88 12.91 4.05
C PHE A 153 -9.42 14.13 4.85
N ILE A 154 -8.76 15.10 4.20
CA ILE A 154 -8.31 16.35 4.82
C ILE A 154 -9.43 17.40 4.73
N ASP A 155 -10.05 17.53 3.57
CA ASP A 155 -11.03 18.58 3.28
C ASP A 155 -12.42 18.28 3.84
N THR A 156 -12.68 17.01 4.20
CA THR A 156 -13.99 16.67 4.75
C THR A 156 -14.07 16.97 6.22
N GLU A 157 -14.92 17.91 6.58
CA GLU A 157 -15.28 18.18 7.96
C GLU A 157 -16.05 16.97 8.55
N ILE A 158 -15.40 16.23 9.42
CA ILE A 158 -16.02 15.07 10.08
C ILE A 158 -16.91 15.58 11.20
N LYS A 159 -18.20 15.61 10.97
CA LYS A 159 -19.19 15.78 12.03
C LYS A 159 -19.32 14.46 12.80
N LEU A 160 -18.54 14.33 13.86
CA LEU A 160 -18.66 13.17 14.76
C LEU A 160 -20.10 13.10 15.27
N ASN A 161 -20.82 12.08 14.87
CA ASN A 161 -22.10 11.77 15.47
C ASN A 161 -21.85 11.26 16.91
N ASN A 162 -21.97 12.14 17.88
CA ASN A 162 -21.69 11.84 19.29
C ASN A 162 -22.51 10.68 19.87
N ASN A 163 -23.61 10.31 19.19
CA ASN A 163 -24.48 9.21 19.60
C ASN A 163 -24.07 7.86 18.96
N SER A 164 -23.21 7.83 17.95
CA SER A 164 -22.74 6.60 17.38
C SER A 164 -21.54 6.06 18.17
N CYS A 165 -21.70 4.89 18.77
CA CYS A 165 -20.61 4.18 19.44
C CYS A 165 -20.21 2.93 18.62
N ASN A 166 -20.18 3.06 17.30
CA ASN A 166 -19.84 1.96 16.40
C ASN A 166 -18.32 1.79 16.29
N ALA A 167 -17.92 0.58 15.99
CA ALA A 167 -16.53 0.24 15.71
C ALA A 167 -16.36 -0.11 14.23
N ILE A 168 -15.16 0.10 13.72
CA ILE A 168 -14.83 -0.21 12.33
C ILE A 168 -13.48 -0.95 12.24
N PHE A 169 -13.41 -1.92 11.32
CA PHE A 169 -12.20 -2.59 10.90
C PHE A 169 -12.03 -2.38 9.39
N THR A 170 -10.94 -1.73 8.99
CA THR A 170 -10.70 -1.33 7.59
C THR A 170 -9.57 -2.10 6.91
N SER A 171 -8.97 -3.05 7.61
CA SER A 171 -7.84 -3.81 7.09
C SER A 171 -8.29 -5.04 6.31
N HIS A 172 -7.36 -5.71 5.64
CA HIS A 172 -7.63 -6.98 4.95
C HIS A 172 -8.01 -8.08 5.95
N SER A 173 -8.85 -9.03 5.54
CA SER A 173 -9.38 -10.08 6.42
C SER A 173 -8.29 -10.99 7.03
N ASP A 174 -7.15 -11.17 6.35
CA ASP A 174 -5.98 -11.90 6.85
C ASP A 174 -5.28 -11.22 8.06
N ARG A 175 -5.69 -9.99 8.40
CA ARG A 175 -5.18 -9.23 9.54
C ARG A 175 -5.93 -9.52 10.84
N ASN A 176 -6.05 -10.80 11.20
CA ASN A 176 -6.71 -11.27 12.42
C ASN A 176 -8.20 -10.87 12.55
N LEU A 177 -8.93 -10.77 11.43
CA LEU A 177 -10.36 -10.45 11.46
C LEU A 177 -11.15 -11.50 12.22
N ASP A 178 -10.83 -12.80 12.06
CA ASP A 178 -11.51 -13.88 12.78
C ASP A 178 -11.37 -13.72 14.30
N LEU A 179 -10.18 -13.40 14.78
CA LEU A 179 -9.95 -13.10 16.21
C LEU A 179 -10.81 -11.91 16.68
N LEU A 180 -10.89 -10.85 15.87
CA LEU A 180 -11.72 -9.69 16.20
C LEU A 180 -13.19 -10.07 16.28
N ILE A 181 -13.69 -10.87 15.34
CA ILE A 181 -15.06 -11.38 15.32
C ILE A 181 -15.36 -12.21 16.59
N ASP A 182 -14.45 -13.08 16.99
CA ASP A 182 -14.61 -13.91 18.19
C ASP A 182 -14.63 -13.06 19.46
N ILE A 183 -13.72 -12.08 19.58
CA ILE A 183 -13.70 -11.11 20.69
C ILE A 183 -15.01 -10.33 20.73
N TRP A 184 -15.46 -9.85 19.57
CA TRP A 184 -16.71 -9.09 19.47
C TRP A 184 -17.92 -9.91 19.97
N LYS A 185 -18.10 -11.13 19.46
CA LYS A 185 -19.19 -12.03 19.83
C LYS A 185 -19.18 -12.38 21.31
N LYS A 186 -18.01 -12.67 21.86
CA LYS A 186 -17.88 -13.22 23.21
C LYS A 186 -17.89 -12.15 24.31
N TYR A 187 -17.30 -11.01 24.05
CA TYR A 187 -17.01 -10.04 25.10
C TYR A 187 -17.67 -8.68 24.90
N ILE A 188 -17.89 -8.25 23.66
CA ILE A 188 -18.38 -6.90 23.37
C ILE A 188 -19.88 -6.89 23.14
N PHE A 189 -20.35 -7.69 22.18
CA PHE A 189 -21.77 -7.72 21.80
C PHE A 189 -22.71 -8.03 22.98
N PRO A 190 -22.45 -9.01 23.86
CA PRO A 190 -23.36 -9.33 24.98
C PRO A 190 -23.56 -8.16 25.97
N LYS A 191 -22.57 -7.27 26.06
CA LYS A 191 -22.63 -6.09 26.94
C LYS A 191 -23.10 -4.82 26.20
N ASN A 192 -23.15 -4.86 24.90
CA ASN A 192 -23.38 -3.69 24.04
C ASN A 192 -24.18 -4.05 22.78
N ILE A 193 -25.35 -4.63 22.95
CA ILE A 193 -26.21 -5.14 21.88
C ILE A 193 -26.60 -4.07 20.81
N ASN A 194 -26.57 -2.79 21.18
CA ASN A 194 -26.91 -1.70 20.27
C ASN A 194 -25.69 -1.18 19.48
N LYS A 195 -24.49 -1.73 19.69
CA LYS A 195 -23.28 -1.28 19.01
C LYS A 195 -23.07 -2.11 17.74
N LYS A 196 -22.56 -1.46 16.71
CA LYS A 196 -22.27 -2.08 15.42
C LYS A 196 -20.78 -2.18 15.20
N LEU A 197 -20.35 -3.30 14.61
CA LEU A 197 -19.02 -3.47 14.07
C LEU A 197 -19.11 -3.51 12.54
N TYR A 198 -18.48 -2.56 11.89
CA TYR A 198 -18.32 -2.55 10.43
C TYR A 198 -16.98 -3.22 10.07
N ILE A 199 -17.03 -4.23 9.22
CA ILE A 199 -15.84 -4.99 8.81
C ILE A 199 -15.65 -4.97 7.30
N THR A 200 -14.45 -5.28 6.84
CA THR A 200 -14.17 -5.60 5.44
C THR A 200 -15.01 -6.81 5.00
N PRO A 201 -15.30 -6.99 3.70
CA PRO A 201 -16.09 -8.10 3.22
C PRO A 201 -15.63 -9.44 3.79
N TYR A 202 -16.57 -10.17 4.32
CA TYR A 202 -16.39 -11.47 4.96
C TYR A 202 -17.46 -12.44 4.44
N ASN A 203 -17.08 -13.68 4.20
CA ASN A 203 -17.94 -14.65 3.49
C ASN A 203 -19.14 -15.18 4.28
N LYS A 204 -19.27 -14.80 5.55
CA LYS A 204 -20.36 -15.25 6.42
C LYS A 204 -21.22 -14.08 6.85
N SER A 205 -22.52 -14.26 6.90
CA SER A 205 -23.42 -13.28 7.54
C SER A 205 -23.23 -13.36 9.06
N LEU A 206 -23.05 -12.21 9.68
CA LEU A 206 -22.83 -12.05 11.11
C LEU A 206 -23.77 -10.99 11.72
N GLU A 207 -24.84 -10.64 11.01
CA GLU A 207 -25.80 -9.59 11.38
C GLU A 207 -26.47 -9.83 12.74
N GLN A 208 -26.67 -11.09 13.10
CA GLN A 208 -27.18 -11.47 14.42
C GLN A 208 -26.30 -11.03 15.61
N PHE A 209 -25.06 -10.66 15.35
CA PHE A 209 -24.13 -10.10 16.33
C PHE A 209 -23.84 -8.60 16.08
N ASN A 210 -24.67 -7.93 15.28
CA ASN A 210 -24.46 -6.55 14.82
C ASN A 210 -23.10 -6.33 14.15
N ILE A 211 -22.60 -7.33 13.43
CA ILE A 211 -21.42 -7.24 12.58
C ILE A 211 -21.88 -7.08 11.14
N HIS A 212 -21.53 -5.97 10.51
CA HIS A 212 -21.96 -5.61 9.17
C HIS A 212 -20.78 -5.59 8.20
N ASN A 213 -20.92 -6.30 7.08
CA ASN A 213 -19.98 -6.20 5.98
C ASN A 213 -20.07 -4.82 5.33
N ARG A 214 -18.95 -4.15 5.19
CA ARG A 214 -18.84 -2.91 4.45
C ARG A 214 -18.79 -3.21 2.95
N LYS A 215 -19.44 -2.37 2.17
CA LYS A 215 -19.24 -2.38 0.73
C LYS A 215 -17.93 -1.63 0.42
N PHE A 216 -17.03 -2.28 -0.31
CA PHE A 216 -15.79 -1.66 -0.82
C PHE A 216 -16.14 -0.92 -2.12
N GLU A 217 -16.72 0.26 -2.05
CA GLU A 217 -17.15 0.90 -3.29
C GLU A 217 -16.30 2.12 -3.66
N ASP A 218 -15.95 2.97 -2.71
CA ASP A 218 -15.08 4.11 -2.94
C ASP A 218 -14.57 4.77 -1.65
N LYS A 219 -13.73 5.80 -1.82
CA LYS A 219 -13.18 6.58 -0.71
C LYS A 219 -14.26 7.35 0.07
N LYS A 220 -15.36 7.75 -0.59
CA LYS A 220 -16.47 8.46 0.05
C LYS A 220 -17.24 7.55 1.00
N ASN A 221 -17.47 6.30 0.61
CA ASN A 221 -18.09 5.29 1.48
C ASN A 221 -17.20 4.98 2.69
N LEU A 222 -15.89 4.86 2.50
CA LEU A 222 -14.97 4.71 3.62
C LEU A 222 -15.03 5.92 4.57
N LEU A 223 -15.05 7.13 4.04
CA LEU A 223 -15.15 8.34 4.81
C LEU A 223 -16.44 8.39 5.63
N ASN A 224 -17.59 8.05 5.01
CA ASN A 224 -18.86 7.96 5.69
C ASN A 224 -18.85 6.91 6.81
N ASP A 225 -18.28 5.74 6.57
CA ASP A 225 -18.15 4.70 7.59
C ASP A 225 -17.24 5.13 8.76
N LEU A 226 -16.15 5.83 8.45
CA LEU A 226 -15.26 6.39 9.48
C LEU A 226 -15.98 7.47 10.31
N SER A 227 -16.74 8.36 9.67
CA SER A 227 -17.50 9.42 10.37
C SER A 227 -18.63 8.87 11.26
N ASN A 228 -19.16 7.71 10.93
CA ASN A 228 -20.16 7.00 11.71
C ASN A 228 -19.57 6.01 12.74
N SER A 229 -18.26 5.93 12.84
CA SER A 229 -17.54 5.04 13.75
C SER A 229 -16.70 5.83 14.74
N ARG A 230 -16.68 5.39 15.98
CA ARG A 230 -15.94 6.05 17.06
C ARG A 230 -14.60 5.38 17.37
N VAL A 231 -14.46 4.11 16.99
CA VAL A 231 -13.30 3.30 17.28
C VAL A 231 -12.85 2.54 16.05
N LEU A 232 -11.59 2.73 15.65
CA LEU A 232 -10.93 1.88 14.67
C LEU A 232 -10.25 0.72 15.41
N LEU A 233 -10.66 -0.52 15.10
CA LEU A 233 -10.10 -1.72 15.69
C LEU A 233 -9.04 -2.31 14.77
N ILE A 234 -7.84 -2.47 15.30
CA ILE A 234 -6.71 -3.09 14.58
C ILE A 234 -6.18 -4.21 15.47
N PRO A 235 -6.64 -5.45 15.29
CA PRO A 235 -6.07 -6.59 16.01
C PRO A 235 -4.60 -6.75 15.63
N GLY A 236 -3.70 -6.71 16.62
CA GLY A 236 -2.26 -6.82 16.39
C GLY A 236 -1.87 -8.17 15.80
N HIS A 237 -0.75 -8.21 15.09
CA HIS A 237 -0.08 -9.46 14.76
C HIS A 237 0.74 -9.92 15.97
N LYS A 238 0.62 -11.20 16.31
CA LYS A 238 1.59 -11.86 17.20
C LYS A 238 2.93 -12.02 16.50
#